data_a4d770f2336261de21fa34d5e19a86e8
#
_entry.id   a4d770f2336261de21fa34d5e19a86e8
#
_cell.length_a   1.000
_cell.length_b   1.000
_cell.length_c   1.000
_cell.angle_alpha   90.00
_cell.angle_beta   90.00
_cell.angle_gamma   90.00
#
_symmetry.space_group_name_H-M   'P 1'
#
loop_
_entity.id
_entity.type
_entity.pdbx_description
1 polymer ?
#
loop_
_entity_poly.entity_id
_entity_poly.type
_entity_poly.pdbx_seq_one_letter_code
_entity_poly.pdbx_strand_id
1 'polypeptide(L)'
;MNELKHIAIIMDGNGRWAKQQGFLKRIVGHEEGAKRVRELTIHASNMGVKYLTLYAFSTENWKRSESEVGFLMKLMDRYLKNELSLFLENNVRFETIGDLRKLPDSLKERIAYTKEKTAHFTGLTQVLAVNYGSKDEIVRAVNKAVKAGVEVTEKSFDKLLDTKNMAPVDILIRTGGDKRLSNYLLWQAAYSELFFTDTLWPDFTTDKLDEVIDKFKKIERRFGGVK
;
A
#
# COMPACT_ATOMS: atom_id res chain seq x y z
N MET A 1 24.39 -0.41 -7.93
CA MET A 1 23.41 -0.29 -6.83
C MET A 1 22.04 -0.63 -7.40
N ASN A 2 21.20 -1.34 -6.64
CA ASN A 2 19.82 -1.62 -7.06
C ASN A 2 19.05 -0.31 -7.19
N GLU A 3 18.37 -0.09 -8.32
CA GLU A 3 17.44 1.02 -8.47
C GLU A 3 16.17 0.70 -7.68
N LEU A 4 15.75 1.59 -6.77
CA LEU A 4 14.57 1.45 -5.95
C LEU A 4 13.42 2.24 -6.56
N LYS A 5 12.43 1.53 -7.10
CA LYS A 5 11.25 2.14 -7.74
C LYS A 5 9.99 1.98 -6.94
N HIS A 6 9.79 0.83 -6.26
CA HIS A 6 8.52 0.50 -5.65
C HIS A 6 8.69 -0.09 -4.24
N ILE A 7 8.16 0.62 -3.26
CA ILE A 7 8.07 0.18 -1.86
C ILE A 7 6.61 -0.18 -1.55
N ALA A 8 6.39 -1.38 -1.01
CA ALA A 8 5.09 -1.82 -0.53
C ALA A 8 5.14 -2.04 0.99
N ILE A 9 4.14 -1.58 1.74
CA ILE A 9 4.14 -1.66 3.21
C ILE A 9 2.83 -2.26 3.74
N ILE A 10 2.97 -3.30 4.59
CA ILE A 10 1.90 -3.80 5.45
C ILE A 10 2.01 -3.07 6.78
N MET A 11 1.09 -2.15 7.03
CA MET A 11 1.04 -1.23 8.16
C MET A 11 0.42 -1.91 9.40
N ASP A 12 1.16 -2.86 9.99
CA ASP A 12 0.68 -3.63 11.14
C ASP A 12 1.19 -3.06 12.47
N GLY A 13 0.38 -3.24 13.53
CA GLY A 13 0.74 -2.85 14.88
C GLY A 13 -0.07 -1.70 15.49
N ASN A 14 -0.94 -1.00 14.75
CA ASN A 14 -1.72 0.14 15.23
C ASN A 14 -2.46 -0.13 16.55
N GLY A 15 -3.17 -1.27 16.64
CA GLY A 15 -3.92 -1.61 17.84
C GLY A 15 -3.04 -2.00 19.04
N ARG A 16 -1.89 -2.63 18.80
CA ARG A 16 -0.89 -2.94 19.84
C ARG A 16 -0.23 -1.69 20.37
N TRP A 17 0.12 -0.77 19.48
CA TRP A 17 0.66 0.54 19.83
C TRP A 17 -0.30 1.31 20.75
N ALA A 18 -1.57 1.43 20.36
CA ALA A 18 -2.58 2.10 21.19
C ALA A 18 -2.65 1.49 22.60
N LYS A 19 -2.65 0.15 22.72
CA LYS A 19 -2.65 -0.55 24.00
C LYS A 19 -1.38 -0.25 24.83
N GLN A 20 -0.19 -0.22 24.21
CA GLN A 20 1.07 0.11 24.88
C GLN A 20 1.09 1.55 25.41
N GLN A 21 0.44 2.48 24.70
CA GLN A 21 0.28 3.88 25.12
C GLN A 21 -0.86 4.08 26.16
N GLY A 22 -1.47 3.00 26.64
CA GLY A 22 -2.55 3.07 27.64
C GLY A 22 -3.93 3.41 27.06
N PHE A 23 -4.10 3.47 25.74
CA PHE A 23 -5.39 3.74 25.13
C PHE A 23 -6.28 2.47 25.10
N LEU A 24 -7.52 2.60 25.54
CA LEU A 24 -8.51 1.51 25.49
C LEU A 24 -9.01 1.23 24.06
N LYS A 25 -8.96 2.22 23.18
CA LYS A 25 -9.50 2.13 21.80
C LYS A 25 -8.38 2.01 20.78
N ARG A 26 -8.43 0.97 19.96
CA ARG A 26 -7.50 0.75 18.82
C ARG A 26 -7.51 1.90 17.79
N ILE A 27 -8.58 2.67 17.76
CA ILE A 27 -8.81 3.81 16.86
C ILE A 27 -7.66 4.83 16.95
N VAL A 28 -7.16 5.13 18.16
CA VAL A 28 -6.07 6.10 18.37
C VAL A 28 -4.79 5.68 17.62
N GLY A 29 -4.48 4.39 17.62
CA GLY A 29 -3.34 3.88 16.85
C GLY A 29 -3.50 4.02 15.33
N HIS A 30 -4.73 3.91 14.82
CA HIS A 30 -5.00 4.14 13.39
C HIS A 30 -4.86 5.62 13.01
N GLU A 31 -5.27 6.54 13.88
CA GLU A 31 -5.10 7.99 13.66
C GLU A 31 -3.61 8.37 13.67
N GLU A 32 -2.83 7.83 14.60
CA GLU A 32 -1.38 8.06 14.64
C GLU A 32 -0.70 7.42 13.43
N GLY A 33 -1.12 6.21 13.05
CA GLY A 33 -0.63 5.56 11.83
C GLY A 33 -0.91 6.34 10.55
N ALA A 34 -1.99 7.12 10.47
CA ALA A 34 -2.27 7.99 9.33
C ALA A 34 -1.27 9.16 9.23
N LYS A 35 -0.81 9.71 10.37
CA LYS A 35 0.27 10.72 10.38
C LYS A 35 1.57 10.13 9.83
N ARG A 36 1.87 8.88 10.20
CA ARG A 36 3.05 8.17 9.69
C ARG A 36 3.00 7.98 8.17
N VAL A 37 1.81 7.68 7.60
CA VAL A 37 1.63 7.63 6.14
C VAL A 37 2.06 8.95 5.49
N ARG A 38 1.64 10.09 6.04
CA ARG A 38 2.02 11.42 5.53
C ARG A 38 3.54 11.60 5.49
N GLU A 39 4.22 11.35 6.62
CA GLU A 39 5.67 11.53 6.73
C GLU A 39 6.44 10.65 5.75
N LEU A 40 6.10 9.37 5.68
CA LEU A 40 6.76 8.43 4.77
C LEU A 40 6.46 8.73 3.29
N THR A 41 5.28 9.29 2.98
CA THR A 41 4.95 9.72 1.61
C THR A 41 5.85 10.86 1.16
N ILE A 42 6.03 11.89 2.00
CA ILE A 42 6.93 13.01 1.70
C ILE A 42 8.37 12.51 1.56
N HIS A 43 8.81 11.66 2.50
CA HIS A 43 10.17 11.13 2.52
C HIS A 43 10.47 10.30 1.26
N ALA A 44 9.58 9.37 0.89
CA ALA A 44 9.71 8.56 -0.32
C ALA A 44 9.70 9.42 -1.60
N SER A 45 8.86 10.48 -1.64
CA SER A 45 8.85 11.44 -2.74
C SER A 45 10.19 12.14 -2.90
N ASN A 46 10.75 12.65 -1.79
CA ASN A 46 12.06 13.33 -1.78
C ASN A 46 13.21 12.41 -2.19
N MET A 47 13.09 11.11 -1.92
CA MET A 47 14.06 10.10 -2.36
C MET A 47 13.95 9.71 -3.83
N GLY A 48 12.94 10.19 -4.55
CA GLY A 48 12.69 9.86 -5.95
C GLY A 48 12.09 8.48 -6.20
N VAL A 49 11.54 7.83 -5.16
CA VAL A 49 10.76 6.58 -5.27
C VAL A 49 9.57 6.83 -6.19
N LYS A 50 9.25 5.86 -7.05
CA LYS A 50 8.16 6.00 -8.03
C LYS A 50 6.81 5.54 -7.49
N TYR A 51 6.80 4.49 -6.68
CA TYR A 51 5.56 3.93 -6.12
C TYR A 51 5.73 3.63 -4.63
N LEU A 52 4.77 4.09 -3.83
CA LEU A 52 4.61 3.72 -2.42
C LEU A 52 3.22 3.10 -2.25
N THR A 53 3.16 1.77 -2.15
CA THR A 53 1.89 1.06 -1.97
C THR A 53 1.68 0.71 -0.51
N LEU A 54 0.52 1.10 0.04
CA LEU A 54 0.19 0.99 1.46
C LEU A 54 -1.05 0.12 1.66
N TYR A 55 -0.95 -0.93 2.50
CA TYR A 55 -2.06 -1.83 2.80
C TYR A 55 -3.03 -1.19 3.80
N ALA A 56 -3.97 -0.39 3.32
CA ALA A 56 -4.87 0.38 4.16
C ALA A 56 -6.07 -0.43 4.68
N PHE A 57 -6.65 -1.33 3.84
CA PHE A 57 -7.80 -2.15 4.22
C PHE A 57 -7.86 -3.43 3.40
N SER A 58 -7.74 -4.58 4.05
CA SER A 58 -7.79 -5.89 3.39
C SER A 58 -9.24 -6.42 3.24
N THR A 59 -9.43 -7.37 2.31
CA THR A 59 -10.69 -8.10 2.18
C THR A 59 -11.09 -8.82 3.47
N GLU A 60 -10.12 -9.26 4.29
CA GLU A 60 -10.37 -9.92 5.57
C GLU A 60 -10.82 -8.96 6.67
N ASN A 61 -10.55 -7.65 6.53
CA ASN A 61 -10.90 -6.65 7.55
C ASN A 61 -12.41 -6.42 7.66
N TRP A 62 -13.21 -6.83 6.68
CA TRP A 62 -14.69 -6.83 6.79
C TRP A 62 -15.21 -7.73 7.92
N LYS A 63 -14.40 -8.68 8.42
CA LYS A 63 -14.75 -9.53 9.58
C LYS A 63 -14.59 -8.82 10.92
N ARG A 64 -14.07 -7.59 10.96
CA ARG A 64 -13.96 -6.75 12.14
C ARG A 64 -15.35 -6.23 12.56
N SER A 65 -15.44 -5.65 13.75
CA SER A 65 -16.69 -5.03 14.19
C SER A 65 -17.12 -3.91 13.23
N GLU A 66 -18.43 -3.74 13.03
CA GLU A 66 -18.98 -2.68 12.17
C GLU A 66 -18.50 -1.29 12.60
N SER A 67 -18.34 -1.06 13.90
CA SER A 67 -17.83 0.20 14.44
C SER A 67 -16.37 0.46 14.02
N GLU A 68 -15.50 -0.57 14.01
CA GLU A 68 -14.11 -0.44 13.56
C GLU A 68 -14.07 -0.22 12.04
N VAL A 69 -14.83 -0.99 11.26
CA VAL A 69 -14.92 -0.82 9.81
C VAL A 69 -15.43 0.58 9.44
N GLY A 70 -16.54 1.01 10.04
CA GLY A 70 -17.10 2.34 9.78
C GLY A 70 -16.12 3.47 10.16
N PHE A 71 -15.36 3.30 11.25
CA PHE A 71 -14.32 4.25 11.62
C PHE A 71 -13.20 4.30 10.56
N LEU A 72 -12.70 3.15 10.10
CA LEU A 72 -11.63 3.09 9.09
C LEU A 72 -12.06 3.73 7.77
N MET A 73 -13.30 3.55 7.33
CA MET A 73 -13.83 4.24 6.14
C MET A 73 -13.84 5.75 6.31
N LYS A 74 -14.30 6.26 7.46
CA LYS A 74 -14.28 7.69 7.80
C LYS A 74 -12.86 8.24 7.93
N LEU A 75 -11.92 7.45 8.47
CA LEU A 75 -10.52 7.84 8.59
C LEU A 75 -9.88 8.01 7.20
N MET A 76 -10.14 7.08 6.27
CA MET A 76 -9.65 7.18 4.89
C MET A 76 -10.22 8.40 4.16
N ASP A 77 -11.53 8.67 4.28
CA ASP A 77 -12.14 9.88 3.70
C ASP A 77 -11.50 11.15 4.24
N ARG A 78 -11.35 11.25 5.56
CA ARG A 78 -10.71 12.38 6.25
C ARG A 78 -9.24 12.53 5.84
N TYR A 79 -8.50 11.41 5.75
CA TYR A 79 -7.12 11.40 5.27
C TYR A 79 -7.03 12.01 3.86
N LEU A 80 -7.79 11.49 2.89
CA LEU A 80 -7.75 11.99 1.51
C LEU A 80 -8.14 13.46 1.40
N LYS A 81 -9.12 13.91 2.22
CA LYS A 81 -9.50 15.34 2.28
C LYS A 81 -8.35 16.21 2.78
N ASN A 82 -7.66 15.79 3.82
CA ASN A 82 -6.62 16.58 4.48
C ASN A 82 -5.28 16.55 3.73
N GLU A 83 -4.99 15.46 3.01
CA GLU A 83 -3.71 15.28 2.32
C GLU A 83 -3.71 15.77 0.87
N LEU A 84 -4.85 16.22 0.33
CA LEU A 84 -4.92 16.68 -1.05
C LEU A 84 -3.95 17.84 -1.33
N SER A 85 -3.87 18.84 -0.46
CA SER A 85 -2.92 19.96 -0.62
C SER A 85 -1.48 19.47 -0.65
N LEU A 86 -1.12 18.52 0.24
CA LEU A 86 0.20 17.91 0.27
C LEU A 86 0.53 17.21 -1.06
N PHE A 87 -0.42 16.45 -1.62
CA PHE A 87 -0.23 15.79 -2.92
C PHE A 87 0.04 16.81 -4.03
N LEU A 88 -0.74 17.91 -4.04
CA LEU A 88 -0.59 18.97 -5.02
C LEU A 88 0.78 19.68 -4.90
N GLU A 89 1.22 19.98 -3.68
CA GLU A 89 2.46 20.71 -3.40
C GLU A 89 3.72 19.86 -3.68
N ASN A 90 3.63 18.52 -3.52
CA ASN A 90 4.78 17.62 -3.60
C ASN A 90 4.82 16.77 -4.89
N ASN A 91 4.04 17.11 -5.92
CA ASN A 91 3.97 16.37 -7.18
C ASN A 91 3.67 14.87 -6.95
N VAL A 92 2.77 14.56 -5.99
CA VAL A 92 2.38 13.19 -5.65
C VAL A 92 1.09 12.82 -6.36
N ARG A 93 1.13 11.80 -7.18
CA ARG A 93 -0.04 11.16 -7.79
C ARG A 93 -0.68 10.20 -6.78
N PHE A 94 -2.00 10.22 -6.68
CA PHE A 94 -2.75 9.30 -5.85
C PHE A 94 -3.44 8.22 -6.68
N GLU A 95 -3.30 6.96 -6.27
CA GLU A 95 -3.97 5.81 -6.89
C GLU A 95 -4.51 4.84 -5.84
N THR A 96 -5.39 3.94 -6.28
CA THR A 96 -5.90 2.83 -5.44
C THR A 96 -5.85 1.52 -6.19
N ILE A 97 -5.66 0.42 -5.46
CA ILE A 97 -5.89 -0.96 -5.91
C ILE A 97 -6.90 -1.63 -4.99
N GLY A 98 -7.62 -2.64 -5.52
CA GLY A 98 -8.67 -3.37 -4.81
C GLY A 98 -10.07 -3.08 -5.35
N ASP A 99 -11.06 -3.79 -4.81
CA ASP A 99 -12.45 -3.67 -5.24
C ASP A 99 -13.21 -2.60 -4.46
N LEU A 100 -13.39 -1.44 -5.06
CA LEU A 100 -14.03 -0.29 -4.42
C LEU A 100 -15.56 -0.39 -4.34
N ARG A 101 -16.20 -1.40 -4.97
CA ARG A 101 -17.68 -1.50 -5.07
C ARG A 101 -18.38 -1.53 -3.71
N LYS A 102 -17.77 -2.12 -2.70
CA LYS A 102 -18.33 -2.24 -1.34
C LYS A 102 -18.10 -1.02 -0.45
N LEU A 103 -17.34 -0.03 -0.91
CA LEU A 103 -17.06 1.17 -0.12
C LEU A 103 -18.27 2.11 -0.09
N PRO A 104 -18.43 2.94 0.96
CA PRO A 104 -19.41 4.02 0.99
C PRO A 104 -19.26 4.96 -0.21
N ASP A 105 -20.38 5.45 -0.75
CA ASP A 105 -20.39 6.32 -1.93
C ASP A 105 -19.54 7.58 -1.72
N SER A 106 -19.65 8.22 -0.56
CA SER A 106 -18.83 9.38 -0.21
C SER A 106 -17.32 9.13 -0.30
N LEU A 107 -16.86 7.93 0.13
CA LEU A 107 -15.46 7.57 0.02
C LEU A 107 -15.04 7.28 -1.43
N LYS A 108 -15.92 6.64 -2.21
CA LYS A 108 -15.68 6.42 -3.66
C LYS A 108 -15.56 7.75 -4.41
N GLU A 109 -16.44 8.71 -4.14
CA GLU A 109 -16.37 10.06 -4.69
C GLU A 109 -15.08 10.79 -4.30
N ARG A 110 -14.69 10.69 -3.02
CA ARG A 110 -13.43 11.26 -2.53
C ARG A 110 -12.20 10.67 -3.22
N ILE A 111 -12.17 9.35 -3.37
CA ILE A 111 -11.11 8.65 -4.11
C ILE A 111 -11.06 9.13 -5.57
N ALA A 112 -12.19 9.16 -6.25
CA ALA A 112 -12.27 9.61 -7.64
C ALA A 112 -11.79 11.05 -7.81
N TYR A 113 -12.27 11.95 -6.95
CA TYR A 113 -11.86 13.36 -6.93
C TYR A 113 -10.34 13.52 -6.70
N THR A 114 -9.78 12.81 -5.72
CA THR A 114 -8.34 12.90 -5.42
C THR A 114 -7.50 12.37 -6.57
N LYS A 115 -7.91 11.25 -7.21
CA LYS A 115 -7.25 10.71 -8.40
C LYS A 115 -7.27 11.72 -9.55
N GLU A 116 -8.43 12.31 -9.84
CA GLU A 116 -8.58 13.31 -10.91
C GLU A 116 -7.65 14.50 -10.68
N LYS A 117 -7.65 15.07 -9.47
CA LYS A 117 -6.83 16.24 -9.14
C LYS A 117 -5.34 15.98 -9.20
N THR A 118 -4.91 14.74 -9.02
CA THR A 118 -3.48 14.35 -8.99
C THR A 118 -3.02 13.58 -10.24
N ALA A 119 -3.90 13.34 -11.20
CA ALA A 119 -3.64 12.48 -12.37
C ALA A 119 -2.45 12.93 -13.23
N HIS A 120 -2.20 14.22 -13.29
CA HIS A 120 -1.16 14.83 -14.11
C HIS A 120 0.24 14.82 -13.48
N PHE A 121 0.34 14.46 -12.18
CA PHE A 121 1.63 14.41 -11.48
C PHE A 121 2.47 13.20 -11.90
N THR A 122 3.77 13.42 -11.96
CA THR A 122 4.77 12.46 -12.46
C THR A 122 5.82 12.06 -11.43
N GLY A 123 5.72 12.60 -10.22
CA GLY A 123 6.58 12.27 -9.08
C GLY A 123 6.27 10.91 -8.47
N LEU A 124 6.18 10.86 -7.14
CA LEU A 124 5.75 9.66 -6.43
C LEU A 124 4.29 9.34 -6.75
N THR A 125 3.97 8.07 -6.99
CA THR A 125 2.59 7.59 -6.96
C THR A 125 2.34 6.91 -5.61
N GLN A 126 1.54 7.54 -4.73
CA GLN A 126 1.03 6.90 -3.53
C GLN A 126 -0.16 6.01 -3.90
N VAL A 127 -0.11 4.74 -3.56
CA VAL A 127 -1.15 3.74 -3.86
C VAL A 127 -1.76 3.23 -2.56
N LEU A 128 -3.06 3.42 -2.35
CA LEU A 128 -3.75 2.76 -1.25
C LEU A 128 -4.39 1.45 -1.72
N ALA A 129 -4.00 0.34 -1.10
CA ALA A 129 -4.68 -0.94 -1.25
C ALA A 129 -5.91 -0.96 -0.33
N VAL A 130 -7.10 -0.81 -0.90
CA VAL A 130 -8.37 -0.66 -0.20
C VAL A 130 -9.35 -1.74 -0.63
N ASN A 131 -9.91 -2.47 0.33
CA ASN A 131 -10.68 -3.69 0.05
C ASN A 131 -9.90 -4.60 -0.90
N TYR A 132 -8.61 -4.74 -0.60
CA TYR A 132 -7.65 -5.46 -1.42
C TYR A 132 -7.31 -6.82 -0.79
N GLY A 133 -7.15 -7.81 -1.65
CA GLY A 133 -6.56 -9.10 -1.35
C GLY A 133 -6.04 -9.70 -2.65
N SER A 134 -4.80 -10.19 -2.66
CA SER A 134 -4.18 -10.67 -3.90
C SER A 134 -4.94 -11.83 -4.55
N LYS A 135 -5.49 -12.74 -3.75
CA LYS A 135 -6.34 -13.83 -4.27
C LYS A 135 -7.60 -13.30 -4.97
N ASP A 136 -8.25 -12.28 -4.41
CA ASP A 136 -9.40 -11.61 -5.05
C ASP A 136 -8.96 -10.91 -6.34
N GLU A 137 -7.86 -10.18 -6.32
CA GLU A 137 -7.33 -9.51 -7.51
C GLU A 137 -7.02 -10.52 -8.64
N ILE A 138 -6.35 -11.64 -8.32
CA ILE A 138 -6.05 -12.71 -9.28
C ILE A 138 -7.34 -13.26 -9.89
N VAL A 139 -8.35 -13.58 -9.08
CA VAL A 139 -9.64 -14.09 -9.56
C VAL A 139 -10.34 -13.05 -10.44
N ARG A 140 -10.33 -11.78 -10.07
CA ARG A 140 -10.89 -10.70 -10.88
C ARG A 140 -10.14 -10.55 -12.22
N ALA A 141 -8.82 -10.68 -12.23
CA ALA A 141 -8.00 -10.63 -13.45
C ALA A 141 -8.30 -11.81 -14.38
N VAL A 142 -8.40 -13.04 -13.84
CA VAL A 142 -8.81 -14.23 -14.61
C VAL A 142 -10.20 -14.05 -15.22
N ASN A 143 -11.18 -13.57 -14.45
CA ASN A 143 -12.53 -13.33 -14.96
C ASN A 143 -12.57 -12.24 -16.05
N LYS A 144 -11.70 -11.22 -15.98
CA LYS A 144 -11.55 -10.24 -17.06
C LYS A 144 -11.02 -10.91 -18.34
N ALA A 145 -10.02 -11.80 -18.23
CA ALA A 145 -9.46 -12.54 -19.37
C ALA A 145 -10.52 -13.42 -20.03
N VAL A 146 -11.22 -14.23 -19.23
CA VAL A 146 -12.31 -15.12 -19.71
C VAL A 146 -13.39 -14.32 -20.44
N LYS A 147 -13.84 -13.21 -19.85
CA LYS A 147 -14.86 -12.34 -20.47
C LYS A 147 -14.40 -11.71 -21.79
N ALA A 148 -13.12 -11.41 -21.91
CA ALA A 148 -12.52 -10.81 -23.10
C ALA A 148 -12.08 -11.86 -24.15
N GLY A 149 -12.16 -13.17 -23.85
CA GLY A 149 -11.69 -14.24 -24.73
C GLY A 149 -10.18 -14.20 -24.98
N VAL A 150 -9.40 -13.70 -24.00
CA VAL A 150 -7.94 -13.51 -24.12
C VAL A 150 -7.21 -14.70 -23.52
N GLU A 151 -6.23 -15.24 -24.26
CA GLU A 151 -5.32 -16.24 -23.74
C GLU A 151 -4.43 -15.62 -22.63
N VAL A 152 -4.32 -16.33 -21.51
CA VAL A 152 -3.57 -15.87 -20.33
C VAL A 152 -2.14 -16.39 -20.38
N THR A 153 -1.20 -15.46 -20.51
CA THR A 153 0.24 -15.65 -20.29
C THR A 153 0.66 -14.77 -19.11
N GLU A 154 1.83 -14.96 -18.52
CA GLU A 154 2.33 -14.07 -17.46
C GLU A 154 2.26 -12.59 -17.91
N LYS A 155 2.74 -12.29 -19.11
CA LYS A 155 2.76 -10.93 -19.68
C LYS A 155 1.35 -10.35 -19.93
N SER A 156 0.39 -11.16 -20.37
CA SER A 156 -0.99 -10.69 -20.57
C SER A 156 -1.72 -10.56 -19.24
N PHE A 157 -1.38 -11.41 -18.26
CA PHE A 157 -1.95 -11.39 -16.93
C PHE A 157 -1.57 -10.12 -16.14
N ASP A 158 -0.30 -9.71 -16.19
CA ASP A 158 0.17 -8.44 -15.60
C ASP A 158 -0.68 -7.24 -16.01
N LYS A 159 -1.13 -7.21 -17.27
CA LYS A 159 -1.99 -6.14 -17.81
C LYS A 159 -3.43 -6.16 -17.30
N LEU A 160 -3.86 -7.26 -16.69
CA LEU A 160 -5.21 -7.42 -16.12
C LEU A 160 -5.28 -7.11 -14.63
N LEU A 161 -4.13 -7.09 -13.95
CA LEU A 161 -4.02 -6.74 -12.54
C LEU A 161 -4.33 -5.25 -12.28
N ASP A 162 -4.68 -4.93 -11.05
CA ASP A 162 -4.91 -3.54 -10.63
C ASP A 162 -3.60 -2.72 -10.69
N THR A 163 -2.44 -3.40 -10.60
CA THR A 163 -1.09 -2.83 -10.63
C THR A 163 -0.47 -2.74 -12.03
N LYS A 164 -1.22 -2.96 -13.11
CA LYS A 164 -0.78 -3.08 -14.51
C LYS A 164 0.14 -1.98 -15.05
N ASN A 165 0.09 -0.80 -14.46
CA ASN A 165 0.88 0.37 -14.88
C ASN A 165 1.98 0.72 -13.87
N MET A 166 2.24 -0.14 -12.89
CA MET A 166 3.22 0.09 -11.84
C MET A 166 4.49 -0.73 -12.09
N ALA A 167 5.61 -0.25 -11.61
CA ALA A 167 6.82 -1.06 -11.56
C ALA A 167 6.63 -2.27 -10.62
N PRO A 168 7.32 -3.40 -10.85
CA PRO A 168 7.39 -4.49 -9.89
C PRO A 168 7.78 -4.00 -8.49
N VAL A 169 7.32 -4.69 -7.44
CA VAL A 169 7.68 -4.35 -6.07
C VAL A 169 9.13 -4.72 -5.80
N ASP A 170 9.95 -3.76 -5.42
CA ASP A 170 11.36 -3.99 -5.06
C ASP A 170 11.49 -4.41 -3.59
N ILE A 171 10.79 -3.70 -2.71
CA ILE A 171 10.81 -3.90 -1.26
C ILE A 171 9.38 -4.09 -0.77
N LEU A 172 9.13 -5.16 -0.01
CA LEU A 172 7.92 -5.32 0.77
C LEU A 172 8.28 -5.34 2.25
N ILE A 173 7.74 -4.36 2.99
CA ILE A 173 7.98 -4.19 4.43
C ILE A 173 6.72 -4.61 5.19
N ARG A 174 6.88 -5.36 6.28
CA ARG A 174 5.82 -5.54 7.26
C ARG A 174 6.30 -5.14 8.64
N THR A 175 5.56 -4.21 9.25
CA THR A 175 5.76 -3.76 10.63
C THR A 175 5.01 -4.66 11.61
N GLY A 176 5.32 -4.55 12.90
CA GLY A 176 4.56 -5.20 13.97
C GLY A 176 4.94 -6.65 14.27
N GLY A 177 6.09 -7.17 13.79
CA GLY A 177 6.67 -8.45 14.23
C GLY A 177 6.17 -9.71 13.53
N ASP A 178 5.03 -9.66 12.85
CA ASP A 178 4.53 -10.82 12.11
C ASP A 178 5.29 -11.05 10.79
N LYS A 179 5.62 -12.31 10.48
CA LYS A 179 6.41 -12.68 9.29
C LYS A 179 5.54 -13.44 8.27
N ARG A 180 4.56 -12.75 7.69
CA ARG A 180 3.66 -13.25 6.64
C ARG A 180 3.16 -12.12 5.76
N LEU A 181 2.75 -12.43 4.52
CA LEU A 181 2.28 -11.45 3.54
C LEU A 181 0.79 -11.12 3.68
N SER A 182 0.02 -11.89 4.40
CA SER A 182 -1.41 -11.67 4.68
C SER A 182 -2.22 -11.34 3.41
N ASN A 183 -2.03 -12.12 2.35
CA ASN A 183 -2.72 -11.96 1.07
C ASN A 183 -2.46 -10.59 0.38
N TYR A 184 -1.29 -9.99 0.63
CA TYR A 184 -0.89 -8.71 0.04
C TYR A 184 0.10 -8.90 -1.09
N LEU A 185 -0.23 -8.41 -2.28
CA LEU A 185 0.62 -8.33 -3.48
C LEU A 185 1.38 -9.63 -3.81
N LEU A 186 0.73 -10.82 -3.66
CA LEU A 186 1.41 -12.12 -3.81
C LEU A 186 2.04 -12.29 -5.19
N TRP A 187 1.36 -11.86 -6.25
CA TRP A 187 1.88 -11.90 -7.61
C TRP A 187 3.03 -10.92 -7.80
N GLN A 188 2.83 -9.66 -7.37
CA GLN A 188 3.75 -8.57 -7.58
C GLN A 188 5.02 -8.67 -6.73
N ALA A 189 4.95 -9.41 -5.61
CA ALA A 189 6.06 -9.59 -4.67
C ALA A 189 6.93 -10.81 -4.95
N ALA A 190 6.72 -11.52 -6.07
CA ALA A 190 7.40 -12.77 -6.40
C ALA A 190 8.94 -12.66 -6.33
N TYR A 191 9.49 -11.49 -6.65
CA TYR A 191 10.93 -11.20 -6.60
C TYR A 191 11.28 -10.01 -5.69
N SER A 192 10.37 -9.62 -4.80
CA SER A 192 10.61 -8.53 -3.85
C SER A 192 11.53 -8.96 -2.72
N GLU A 193 12.37 -8.06 -2.23
CA GLU A 193 13.07 -8.23 -0.97
C GLU A 193 12.09 -8.03 0.19
N LEU A 194 11.98 -9.01 1.09
CA LEU A 194 11.02 -9.00 2.19
C LEU A 194 11.69 -8.56 3.49
N PHE A 195 11.20 -7.48 4.08
CA PHE A 195 11.67 -6.97 5.35
C PHE A 195 10.58 -7.05 6.42
N PHE A 196 10.90 -7.67 7.53
CA PHE A 196 10.03 -7.79 8.69
C PHE A 196 10.67 -7.08 9.87
N THR A 197 9.90 -6.24 10.57
CA THR A 197 10.35 -5.51 11.76
C THR A 197 9.36 -5.63 12.90
N ASP A 198 9.87 -5.70 14.13
CA ASP A 198 9.07 -5.69 15.35
C ASP A 198 8.49 -4.31 15.67
N THR A 199 9.04 -3.25 15.04
CA THR A 199 8.54 -1.88 15.19
C THR A 199 7.07 -1.82 14.80
N LEU A 200 6.22 -1.28 15.68
CA LEU A 200 4.80 -1.06 15.39
C LEU A 200 4.63 0.09 14.39
N TRP A 201 3.57 0.03 13.55
CA TRP A 201 3.41 0.99 12.46
C TRP A 201 3.51 2.47 12.88
N PRO A 202 2.85 2.97 13.95
CA PRO A 202 2.99 4.37 14.36
C PRO A 202 4.42 4.79 14.70
N ASP A 203 5.28 3.86 15.11
CA ASP A 203 6.69 4.11 15.48
C ASP A 203 7.67 3.85 14.31
N PHE A 204 7.19 3.44 13.14
CA PHE A 204 8.02 3.18 11.96
C PHE A 204 8.37 4.50 11.26
N THR A 205 9.41 5.17 11.75
CA THR A 205 9.88 6.50 11.28
C THR A 205 10.55 6.46 9.91
N THR A 206 10.87 7.63 9.36
CA THR A 206 11.69 7.79 8.16
C THR A 206 13.05 7.14 8.31
N ASP A 207 13.70 7.27 9.48
CA ASP A 207 14.99 6.64 9.75
C ASP A 207 14.91 5.11 9.66
N LYS A 208 13.79 4.53 10.13
CA LYS A 208 13.55 3.09 10.00
C LYS A 208 13.37 2.65 8.55
N LEU A 209 12.74 3.49 7.74
CA LEU A 209 12.65 3.25 6.30
C LEU A 209 14.03 3.33 5.65
N ASP A 210 14.86 4.31 6.01
CA ASP A 210 16.22 4.45 5.50
C ASP A 210 17.11 3.25 5.87
N GLU A 211 16.99 2.72 7.10
CA GLU A 211 17.68 1.48 7.51
C GLU A 211 17.32 0.30 6.59
N VAL A 212 16.06 0.18 6.17
CA VAL A 212 15.60 -0.87 5.25
C VAL A 212 16.16 -0.64 3.85
N ILE A 213 16.10 0.59 3.36
CA ILE A 213 16.60 0.96 2.03
C ILE A 213 18.11 0.74 1.93
N ASP A 214 18.87 1.06 2.97
CA ASP A 214 20.32 0.85 3.00
C ASP A 214 20.69 -0.65 3.01
N LYS A 215 19.89 -1.49 3.66
CA LYS A 215 20.02 -2.95 3.56
C LYS A 215 19.73 -3.42 2.12
N PHE A 216 18.64 -2.95 1.53
CA PHE A 216 18.27 -3.29 0.14
C PHE A 216 19.36 -2.93 -0.86
N LYS A 217 19.97 -1.75 -0.76
CA LYS A 217 21.04 -1.31 -1.67
C LYS A 217 22.26 -2.23 -1.66
N LYS A 218 22.50 -2.96 -0.54
CA LYS A 218 23.60 -3.90 -0.35
C LYS A 218 23.32 -5.31 -0.83
N ILE A 219 22.05 -5.66 -1.14
CA ILE A 219 21.65 -6.99 -1.59
C ILE A 219 22.09 -7.19 -3.04
N GLU A 220 22.74 -8.31 -3.32
CA GLU A 220 22.97 -8.77 -4.70
C GLU A 220 21.72 -9.55 -5.18
N ARG A 221 20.87 -8.88 -5.97
CA ARG A 221 19.63 -9.49 -6.49
C ARG A 221 19.93 -10.44 -7.65
N ARG A 222 19.45 -11.68 -7.55
CA ARG A 222 19.59 -12.72 -8.56
C ARG A 222 18.20 -13.15 -9.01
N PHE A 223 17.90 -12.98 -10.28
CA PHE A 223 16.61 -13.33 -10.88
C PHE A 223 16.71 -14.72 -11.57
N GLY A 224 17.20 -15.75 -10.84
CA GLY A 224 17.34 -17.11 -11.35
C GLY A 224 18.54 -17.36 -12.27
N GLY A 225 19.35 -16.35 -12.56
CA GLY A 225 20.59 -16.50 -13.32
C GLY A 225 21.78 -16.96 -12.44
N VAL A 226 22.61 -17.88 -12.98
CA VAL A 226 23.92 -18.21 -12.41
C VAL A 226 24.94 -17.26 -13.03
N LYS A 227 25.81 -16.65 -12.21
CA LYS A 227 27.00 -15.97 -12.69
C LYS A 227 28.10 -16.96 -12.97
#